data_ed7e7dd88c18aaf1e29cbb6453ab21a2
#
_entry.id   ed7e7dd88c18aaf1e29cbb6453ab21a2
#
_cell.length_a   1.000
_cell.length_b   1.000
_cell.length_c   1.000
_cell.angle_alpha   90.00
_cell.angle_beta   90.00
_cell.angle_gamma   90.00
#
_symmetry.space_group_name_H-M   'P 1'
#
loop_
_entity.id
_entity.type
_entity.pdbx_description
1 polymer ?
#
loop_
_entity_poly.entity_id
_entity_poly.type
_entity_poly.pdbx_seq_one_letter_code
_entity_poly.pdbx_strand_id
1 'polypeptide(L)'
;MKKLYGQLTEDEKLMLDSILKNIDTKNTYIVFHAKQRMKQKNIKFRDVFSVFSNYEIIEVNIPKEDDVRVLLRSKKAIHGNNVCISYGLNNNVVITAYKNSLEDKHRTLVYENYSDFDIVQYLAKLQNKLINAWQTRLYDVIYKYSN
;
A
#
# COMPACT_ATOMS: atom_id res chain seq x y z
N MET A 1 4.98 6.56 -13.25
CA MET A 1 6.28 5.87 -13.05
C MET A 1 6.06 4.63 -12.20
N LYS A 2 6.53 3.50 -12.69
CA LYS A 2 6.41 2.22 -11.97
C LYS A 2 7.77 1.59 -11.75
N LYS A 3 7.93 0.96 -10.59
CA LYS A 3 9.14 0.23 -10.23
C LYS A 3 8.75 -1.10 -9.58
N LEU A 4 9.31 -2.21 -10.07
CA LEU A 4 9.11 -3.51 -9.45
C LEU A 4 9.82 -3.57 -8.11
N TYR A 5 9.30 -4.34 -7.16
CA TYR A 5 9.94 -4.51 -5.86
C TYR A 5 11.39 -4.98 -6.00
N GLY A 6 11.66 -5.89 -6.93
CA GLY A 6 13.01 -6.37 -7.19
C GLY A 6 13.99 -5.32 -7.73
N GLN A 7 13.49 -4.20 -8.26
CA GLN A 7 14.30 -3.07 -8.72
C GLN A 7 14.59 -2.05 -7.63
N LEU A 8 13.94 -2.17 -6.47
CA LEU A 8 14.16 -1.26 -5.34
C LEU A 8 15.56 -1.47 -4.76
N THR A 9 16.21 -0.37 -4.40
CA THR A 9 17.44 -0.41 -3.60
C THR A 9 17.13 -0.85 -2.18
N GLU A 10 18.13 -1.27 -1.41
CA GLU A 10 17.94 -1.64 -0.02
C GLU A 10 17.37 -0.47 0.82
N ASP A 11 17.83 0.75 0.57
CA ASP A 11 17.32 1.93 1.24
C ASP A 11 15.85 2.18 0.92
N GLU A 12 15.47 2.05 -0.35
CA GLU A 12 14.08 2.18 -0.78
C GLU A 12 13.19 1.11 -0.11
N LYS A 13 13.65 -0.13 -0.04
CA LYS A 13 12.94 -1.22 0.64
C LYS A 13 12.73 -0.93 2.12
N LEU A 14 13.79 -0.50 2.80
CA LEU A 14 13.71 -0.17 4.23
C LEU A 14 12.73 0.96 4.50
N MET A 15 12.78 2.02 3.71
CA MET A 15 11.85 3.16 3.84
C MET A 15 10.42 2.73 3.59
N LEU A 16 10.18 1.98 2.53
CA LEU A 16 8.85 1.49 2.16
C LEU A 16 8.29 0.57 3.24
N ASP A 17 9.09 -0.37 3.73
CA ASP A 17 8.68 -1.29 4.80
C ASP A 17 8.35 -0.52 6.09
N SER A 18 9.13 0.49 6.44
CA SER A 18 8.87 1.35 7.58
C SER A 18 7.54 2.09 7.45
N ILE A 19 7.27 2.66 6.28
CA ILE A 19 6.01 3.36 6.01
C ILE A 19 4.83 2.39 6.15
N LEU A 20 4.92 1.21 5.54
CA LEU A 20 3.84 0.21 5.57
C LEU A 20 3.57 -0.33 6.98
N LYS A 21 4.59 -0.49 7.81
CA LYS A 21 4.42 -0.93 9.20
C LYS A 21 3.69 0.08 10.08
N ASN A 22 3.72 1.36 9.70
CA ASN A 22 3.13 2.44 10.48
C ASN A 22 1.77 2.90 9.94
N ILE A 23 1.19 2.16 9.00
CA ILE A 23 -0.14 2.45 8.46
C ILE A 23 -1.19 2.21 9.55
N ASP A 24 -2.08 3.18 9.69
CA ASP A 24 -3.28 3.03 10.51
C ASP A 24 -4.35 2.28 9.72
N THR A 25 -4.29 0.94 9.76
CA THR A 25 -5.21 0.09 9.01
C THR A 25 -6.66 0.21 9.48
N LYS A 26 -6.89 0.65 10.72
CA LYS A 26 -8.24 0.85 11.27
C LYS A 26 -8.97 2.01 10.57
N ASN A 27 -8.24 2.98 10.08
CA ASN A 27 -8.78 4.16 9.40
C ASN A 27 -8.56 4.13 7.89
N THR A 28 -8.23 2.97 7.33
CA THR A 28 -8.08 2.81 5.89
C THR A 28 -9.43 2.95 5.19
N TYR A 29 -9.49 3.85 4.23
CA TYR A 29 -10.68 4.05 3.41
C TYR A 29 -10.61 3.16 2.16
N ILE A 30 -11.73 2.54 1.81
CA ILE A 30 -11.85 1.78 0.56
C ILE A 30 -12.75 2.59 -0.37
N VAL A 31 -12.23 2.99 -1.54
CA VAL A 31 -12.99 3.80 -2.48
C VAL A 31 -14.22 3.04 -3.00
N PHE A 32 -15.25 3.79 -3.37
CA PHE A 32 -16.53 3.21 -3.77
C PHE A 32 -16.40 2.19 -4.90
N HIS A 33 -15.61 2.51 -5.92
CA HIS A 33 -15.38 1.60 -7.04
C HIS A 33 -14.74 0.27 -6.60
N ALA A 34 -13.80 0.34 -5.66
CA ALA A 34 -13.19 -0.85 -5.08
C ALA A 34 -14.22 -1.68 -4.31
N LYS A 35 -15.10 -1.03 -3.54
CA LYS A 35 -16.19 -1.72 -2.82
C LYS A 35 -17.12 -2.46 -3.78
N GLN A 36 -17.47 -1.85 -4.90
CA GLN A 36 -18.30 -2.47 -5.93
C GLN A 36 -17.62 -3.71 -6.51
N ARG A 37 -16.35 -3.62 -6.87
CA ARG A 37 -15.57 -4.73 -7.38
C ARG A 37 -15.45 -5.87 -6.37
N MET A 38 -15.19 -5.53 -5.13
CA MET A 38 -15.12 -6.51 -4.04
C MET A 38 -16.42 -7.28 -3.92
N LYS A 39 -17.55 -6.59 -3.96
CA LYS A 39 -18.88 -7.23 -3.91
C LYS A 39 -19.10 -8.18 -5.08
N GLN A 40 -18.76 -7.78 -6.30
CA GLN A 40 -18.87 -8.59 -7.50
C GLN A 40 -18.00 -9.86 -7.45
N LYS A 41 -16.83 -9.76 -6.84
CA LYS A 41 -15.83 -10.83 -6.75
C LYS A 41 -15.84 -11.58 -5.42
N ASN A 42 -16.80 -11.27 -4.57
CA ASN A 42 -16.92 -11.89 -3.23
C ASN A 42 -15.66 -11.74 -2.37
N ILE A 43 -15.07 -10.55 -2.39
CA ILE A 43 -13.98 -10.16 -1.49
C ILE A 43 -14.58 -9.39 -0.32
N LYS A 44 -14.35 -9.85 0.90
CA LYS A 44 -14.84 -9.21 2.11
C LYS A 44 -13.85 -8.18 2.63
N PHE A 45 -14.32 -7.24 3.45
CA PHE A 45 -13.42 -6.27 4.12
C PHE A 45 -12.33 -6.99 4.93
N ARG A 46 -12.69 -8.05 5.65
CA ARG A 46 -11.71 -8.85 6.40
C ARG A 46 -10.62 -9.45 5.51
N ASP A 47 -10.94 -9.77 4.25
CA ASP A 47 -9.96 -10.32 3.32
C ASP A 47 -8.93 -9.24 2.94
N VAL A 48 -9.38 -8.01 2.70
CA VAL A 48 -8.50 -6.87 2.46
C VAL A 48 -7.60 -6.60 3.65
N PHE A 49 -8.15 -6.57 4.86
CA PHE A 49 -7.36 -6.36 6.07
C PHE A 49 -6.38 -7.51 6.34
N SER A 50 -6.73 -8.73 5.93
CA SER A 50 -5.79 -9.87 6.01
C SER A 50 -4.57 -9.67 5.12
N VAL A 51 -4.69 -8.97 3.99
CA VAL A 51 -3.54 -8.63 3.14
C VAL A 51 -2.55 -7.76 3.92
N PHE A 52 -3.04 -6.75 4.65
CA PHE A 52 -2.16 -5.89 5.46
C PHE A 52 -1.40 -6.63 6.55
N SER A 53 -1.91 -7.77 7.01
CA SER A 53 -1.27 -8.56 8.06
C SER A 53 -0.13 -9.43 7.54
N ASN A 54 -0.17 -9.83 6.27
CA ASN A 54 0.82 -10.73 5.69
C ASN A 54 0.82 -10.61 4.17
N TYR A 55 1.70 -9.76 3.66
CA TYR A 55 1.74 -9.39 2.25
C TYR A 55 3.14 -9.48 1.67
N GLU A 56 3.20 -9.55 0.34
CA GLU A 56 4.38 -9.23 -0.45
C GLU A 56 4.10 -8.00 -1.30
N ILE A 57 5.12 -7.19 -1.53
CA ILE A 57 5.04 -6.01 -2.36
C ILE A 57 5.41 -6.40 -3.79
N ILE A 58 4.53 -6.13 -4.74
CA ILE A 58 4.77 -6.45 -6.15
C ILE A 58 5.43 -5.27 -6.86
N GLU A 59 4.86 -4.08 -6.70
CA GLU A 59 5.34 -2.88 -7.39
C GLU A 59 5.01 -1.63 -6.61
N VAL A 60 5.75 -0.57 -6.92
CA VAL A 60 5.45 0.80 -6.52
C VAL A 60 5.09 1.58 -7.78
N ASN A 61 4.00 2.31 -7.73
CA ASN A 61 3.55 3.19 -8.80
C ASN A 61 3.41 4.62 -8.28
N ILE A 62 4.01 5.58 -8.99
CA ILE A 62 3.90 7.00 -8.67
C ILE A 62 3.34 7.71 -9.92
N PRO A 63 1.99 7.75 -10.07
CA PRO A 63 1.36 8.38 -11.23
C PRO A 63 1.63 9.87 -11.31
N LYS A 64 1.77 10.52 -10.17
CA LYS A 64 2.09 11.95 -10.04
C LYS A 64 2.75 12.20 -8.69
N GLU A 65 3.27 13.40 -8.51
CA GLU A 65 3.83 13.81 -7.22
C GLU A 65 2.76 13.71 -6.12
N ASP A 66 3.16 13.33 -4.92
CA ASP A 66 2.28 13.11 -3.77
C ASP A 66 1.23 12.01 -3.94
N ASP A 67 1.46 11.09 -4.88
CA ASP A 67 0.60 9.93 -5.09
C ASP A 67 1.45 8.67 -5.24
N VAL A 68 1.84 8.11 -4.10
CA VAL A 68 2.62 6.87 -4.05
C VAL A 68 1.67 5.71 -3.78
N ARG A 69 1.64 4.76 -4.69
CA ARG A 69 0.80 3.57 -4.61
C ARG A 69 1.64 2.31 -4.58
N VAL A 70 1.20 1.32 -3.83
CA VAL A 70 1.84 0.01 -3.80
C VAL A 70 0.82 -1.05 -4.18
N LEU A 71 1.27 -2.06 -4.92
CA LEU A 71 0.49 -3.26 -5.18
C LEU A 71 0.94 -4.32 -4.18
N LEU A 72 0.03 -4.70 -3.29
CA LEU A 72 0.24 -5.71 -2.26
C LEU A 72 -0.50 -6.98 -2.63
N ARG A 73 0.13 -8.13 -2.39
CA ARG A 73 -0.46 -9.45 -2.61
C ARG A 73 -0.38 -10.23 -1.31
N SER A 74 -1.48 -10.87 -0.93
CA SER A 74 -1.44 -11.76 0.23
C SER A 74 -0.44 -12.90 0.03
N LYS A 75 0.39 -13.18 1.03
CA LYS A 75 1.34 -14.31 0.98
C LYS A 75 0.62 -15.64 1.08
N LYS A 76 -0.49 -15.67 1.82
CA LYS A 76 -1.30 -16.86 2.01
C LYS A 76 -2.58 -16.76 1.17
N ALA A 77 -3.06 -17.91 0.72
CA ALA A 77 -4.35 -17.98 0.06
C ALA A 77 -5.47 -17.54 0.99
N ILE A 78 -6.40 -16.77 0.44
CA ILE A 78 -7.64 -16.35 1.10
C ILE A 78 -8.77 -16.94 0.26
N HIS A 79 -9.48 -17.92 0.82
CA HIS A 79 -10.53 -18.65 0.11
C HIS A 79 -10.06 -19.23 -1.24
N GLY A 80 -8.85 -19.81 -1.26
CA GLY A 80 -8.31 -20.50 -2.42
C GLY A 80 -7.60 -19.63 -3.45
N ASN A 81 -7.56 -18.31 -3.26
CA ASN A 81 -6.85 -17.36 -4.13
C ASN A 81 -6.00 -16.41 -3.31
N ASN A 82 -4.98 -15.84 -3.94
CA ASN A 82 -4.35 -14.67 -3.36
C ASN A 82 -5.26 -13.45 -3.61
N VAL A 83 -5.24 -12.53 -2.66
CA VAL A 83 -5.92 -11.24 -2.79
C VAL A 83 -4.87 -10.18 -3.00
N CYS A 84 -5.07 -9.35 -4.01
CA CYS A 84 -4.22 -8.21 -4.33
C CYS A 84 -4.97 -6.92 -4.08
N ILE A 85 -4.27 -5.93 -3.52
CA ILE A 85 -4.81 -4.60 -3.34
C ILE A 85 -3.83 -3.56 -3.88
N SER A 86 -4.37 -2.55 -4.56
CA SER A 86 -3.64 -1.32 -4.86
C SER A 86 -3.93 -0.34 -3.75
N TYR A 87 -2.90 0.10 -3.06
CA TYR A 87 -3.01 0.90 -1.85
C TYR A 87 -2.29 2.24 -2.02
N GLY A 88 -3.03 3.33 -1.80
CA GLY A 88 -2.49 4.69 -1.85
C GLY A 88 -1.95 5.10 -0.48
N LEU A 89 -0.63 5.29 -0.41
CA LEU A 89 0.07 5.59 0.84
C LEU A 89 -0.20 7.01 1.35
N ASN A 90 -0.36 7.97 0.43
CA ASN A 90 -0.53 9.37 0.82
C ASN A 90 -1.85 9.65 1.51
N ASN A 91 -2.90 8.92 1.14
CA ASN A 91 -4.27 9.14 1.63
C ASN A 91 -4.83 7.96 2.42
N ASN A 92 -4.05 6.94 2.66
CA ASN A 92 -4.48 5.73 3.38
C ASN A 92 -5.75 5.12 2.75
N VAL A 93 -5.70 4.83 1.45
CA VAL A 93 -6.87 4.35 0.70
C VAL A 93 -6.57 3.08 -0.08
N VAL A 94 -7.52 2.15 -0.08
CA VAL A 94 -7.53 1.01 -1.01
C VAL A 94 -8.22 1.47 -2.30
N ILE A 95 -7.48 1.45 -3.39
CA ILE A 95 -7.92 1.92 -4.70
C ILE A 95 -8.58 0.81 -5.49
N THR A 96 -8.00 -0.38 -5.46
CA THR A 96 -8.56 -1.58 -6.09
C THR A 96 -8.27 -2.81 -5.24
N ALA A 97 -9.12 -3.83 -5.38
CA ALA A 97 -8.90 -5.15 -4.79
C ALA A 97 -9.36 -6.20 -5.80
N TYR A 98 -8.57 -7.25 -5.97
CA TYR A 98 -8.91 -8.33 -6.89
C TYR A 98 -8.32 -9.66 -6.42
N LYS A 99 -8.90 -10.75 -6.92
CA LYS A 99 -8.38 -12.10 -6.70
C LYS A 99 -7.34 -12.43 -7.75
N ASN A 100 -6.28 -13.10 -7.31
CA ASN A 100 -5.22 -13.58 -8.17
C ASN A 100 -5.06 -15.09 -7.95
N SER A 101 -4.87 -15.85 -9.03
CA SER A 101 -4.62 -17.28 -8.94
C SER A 101 -3.32 -17.54 -8.17
N LEU A 102 -3.26 -18.63 -7.40
CA LEU A 102 -2.06 -19.00 -6.65
C LEU A 102 -0.84 -19.24 -7.56
N GLU A 103 -1.11 -19.64 -8.79
CA GLU A 103 -0.05 -19.94 -9.78
C GLU A 103 0.40 -18.70 -10.54
N ASP A 104 -0.42 -17.65 -10.56
CA ASP A 104 -0.07 -16.39 -11.21
C ASP A 104 0.83 -15.56 -10.30
N LYS A 105 2.09 -15.53 -10.61
CA LYS A 105 3.08 -14.71 -9.90
C LYS A 105 3.36 -13.41 -10.67
N HIS A 106 2.32 -12.83 -11.24
CA HIS A 106 2.41 -11.60 -12.04
C HIS A 106 3.29 -11.77 -13.28
N ARG A 107 3.15 -12.92 -13.95
CA ARG A 107 3.90 -13.22 -15.18
C ARG A 107 3.49 -12.35 -16.37
N THR A 108 2.31 -11.71 -16.28
CA THR A 108 1.77 -10.83 -17.29
C THR A 108 2.22 -9.39 -17.15
N LEU A 109 3.16 -9.10 -16.24
CA LEU A 109 3.72 -7.76 -16.09
C LEU A 109 4.42 -7.35 -17.39
N VAL A 110 4.09 -6.14 -17.86
CA VAL A 110 4.73 -5.56 -19.05
C VAL A 110 5.97 -4.81 -18.57
N TYR A 111 7.13 -5.45 -18.65
CA TYR A 111 8.39 -4.92 -18.13
C TYR A 111 8.78 -3.56 -18.76
N GLU A 112 8.31 -3.27 -19.96
CA GLU A 112 8.53 -1.99 -20.63
C GLU A 112 7.93 -0.80 -19.87
N ASN A 113 6.90 -1.05 -19.03
CA ASN A 113 6.27 -0.02 -18.22
C ASN A 113 7.03 0.28 -16.93
N TYR A 114 8.08 -0.49 -16.64
CA TYR A 114 8.88 -0.35 -15.44
C TYR A 114 10.22 0.30 -15.76
N SER A 115 10.61 1.26 -14.95
CA SER A 115 11.89 1.95 -15.10
C SER A 115 12.65 1.95 -13.78
N ASP A 116 13.97 1.92 -13.89
CA ASP A 116 14.85 1.99 -12.72
C ASP A 116 15.15 3.45 -12.40
N PHE A 117 14.21 4.09 -11.71
CA PHE A 117 14.37 5.47 -11.24
C PHE A 117 14.41 5.52 -9.71
N ASP A 118 15.02 6.56 -9.17
CA ASP A 118 15.17 6.72 -7.73
C ASP A 118 13.86 7.26 -7.13
N ILE A 119 13.27 6.52 -6.21
CA ILE A 119 12.05 6.91 -5.51
C ILE A 119 12.29 7.39 -4.07
N VAL A 120 13.54 7.45 -3.62
CA VAL A 120 13.88 7.84 -2.25
C VAL A 120 13.27 9.20 -1.90
N GLN A 121 13.36 10.19 -2.78
CA GLN A 121 12.80 11.51 -2.53
C GLN A 121 11.30 11.49 -2.27
N TYR A 122 10.55 10.65 -3.00
CA TYR A 122 9.10 10.52 -2.83
C TYR A 122 8.77 9.82 -1.51
N LEU A 123 9.51 8.77 -1.17
CA LEU A 123 9.33 8.05 0.09
C LEU A 123 9.73 8.89 1.30
N ALA A 124 10.83 9.66 1.20
CA ALA A 124 11.26 10.55 2.26
C ALA A 124 10.22 11.65 2.53
N LYS A 125 9.68 12.25 1.48
CA LYS A 125 8.63 13.26 1.59
C LYS A 125 7.39 12.71 2.28
N LEU A 126 6.95 11.52 1.87
CA LEU A 126 5.82 10.83 2.47
C LEU A 126 6.07 10.50 3.93
N GLN A 127 7.26 9.97 4.26
CA GLN A 127 7.65 9.62 5.62
C GLN A 127 7.65 10.84 6.53
N ASN A 128 8.18 11.97 6.08
CA ASN A 128 8.18 13.21 6.83
C ASN A 128 6.76 13.72 7.09
N LYS A 129 5.88 13.64 6.10
CA LYS A 129 4.47 14.01 6.25
C LYS A 129 3.79 13.15 7.31
N LEU A 130 4.02 11.85 7.33
CA LEU A 130 3.45 10.93 8.31
C LEU A 130 3.99 11.19 9.71
N ILE A 131 5.29 11.46 9.87
CA ILE A 131 5.91 11.82 11.14
C ILE A 131 5.31 13.11 11.67
N ASN A 132 5.18 14.14 10.84
CA ASN A 132 4.58 15.42 11.23
C ASN A 132 3.13 15.26 11.67
N ALA A 133 2.35 14.47 10.97
CA ALA A 133 0.96 14.17 11.35
C ALA A 133 0.90 13.45 12.70
N TRP A 134 1.81 12.50 12.94
CA TRP A 134 1.90 11.80 14.22
C TRP A 134 2.28 12.74 15.36
N GLN A 135 3.27 13.61 15.14
CA GLN A 135 3.72 14.60 16.13
C GLN A 135 2.60 15.58 16.47
N THR A 136 1.85 16.04 15.49
CA THR A 136 0.71 16.93 15.68
C THR A 136 -0.36 16.26 16.55
N ARG A 137 -0.70 14.99 16.28
CA ARG A 137 -1.66 14.24 17.09
C ARG A 137 -1.18 14.07 18.53
N LEU A 138 0.10 13.77 18.72
CA LEU A 138 0.68 13.64 20.05
C LEU A 138 0.65 14.97 20.81
N TYR A 139 0.98 16.06 20.14
CA TYR A 139 0.92 17.39 20.74
C TYR A 139 -0.51 17.72 21.17
N ASP A 140 -1.52 17.46 20.35
CA ASP A 140 -2.91 17.72 20.68
C ASP A 140 -3.37 16.91 21.91
N VAL A 141 -2.95 15.65 22.01
CA VAL A 141 -3.23 14.80 23.16
C VAL A 141 -2.58 15.38 24.43
N ILE A 142 -1.30 15.74 24.36
CA ILE A 142 -0.57 16.32 25.50
C ILE A 142 -1.24 17.62 25.96
N TYR A 143 -1.54 18.50 25.03
CA TYR A 143 -2.22 19.78 25.31
C TYR A 143 -3.57 19.56 25.98
N LYS A 144 -4.36 18.63 25.46
CA LYS A 144 -5.68 18.31 26.00
C LYS A 144 -5.63 17.85 27.46
N TYR A 145 -4.60 17.09 27.86
CA TYR A 145 -4.48 16.53 29.18
C TYR A 145 -3.59 17.35 30.12
N SER A 146 -2.91 18.37 29.62
CA SER A 146 -2.07 19.26 30.45
C SER A 146 -2.81 20.45 31.05
N ASN A 147 -3.99 20.73 30.57
CA ASN A 147 -4.88 21.78 31.07
C ASN A 147 -6.01 21.13 31.87
#